data_921d390f2423b5909a4d5b89a1d67e71
#
_entry.id   921d390f2423b5909a4d5b89a1d67e71
#
_cell.length_a   1.000
_cell.length_b   1.000
_cell.length_c   1.000
_cell.angle_alpha   90.00
_cell.angle_beta   90.00
_cell.angle_gamma   90.00
#
_symmetry.space_group_name_H-M   'P 1'
#
loop_
_entity.id
_entity.type
_entity.pdbx_description
1 polymer ?
#
loop_
_entity_poly.entity_id
_entity_poly.type
_entity_poly.pdbx_seq_one_letter_code
_entity_poly.pdbx_strand_id
1 'polypeptide(L)'
;EGYFKDSFAILKLCLQSLLSTVHTKTYISIVNNGSCDVIVDYLNSLHKDDKIQEVIHTTNVGKLNAILKGISGNNFPLITVSDSDVLFLNGWQESSYTVFDAFPKAGAVCPTPSSRSLRTYTANVYWDFFFSNKIKFTSVVNPDALKMFGFSVGNAAFYNEAQLKKYLTVLQDGEKAVVGAGHFVATYRGEVFNPLENRFAKYKMGGNSEGDFLDIPVVKKGFWRLSTADNYAFHMGNVLEDWMLETVSELEGYDIISNFQLQPIQPSSKLAYFIKSRLFAKLILDKKIMRYFLRYKGLTKQEAKEYIK
;
A
#
# COMPACT_ATOMS: atom_id res chain seq x y z
N GLU A 1 -0.28 -4.96 29.38
CA GLU A 1 -1.05 -6.24 29.34
C GLU A 1 -2.12 -6.11 28.24
N GLY A 2 -2.52 -7.21 27.62
CA GLY A 2 -3.56 -7.25 26.58
C GLY A 2 -3.05 -6.95 25.18
N TYR A 3 -3.85 -6.20 24.39
CA TYR A 3 -3.67 -5.94 22.95
C TYR A 3 -2.29 -5.40 22.53
N PHE A 4 -1.60 -4.68 23.39
CA PHE A 4 -0.30 -4.07 23.12
C PHE A 4 0.88 -4.83 23.73
N LYS A 5 0.67 -6.05 24.25
CA LYS A 5 1.72 -6.82 24.94
C LYS A 5 2.99 -6.99 24.10
N ASP A 6 2.82 -7.36 22.83
CA ASP A 6 3.95 -7.67 21.93
C ASP A 6 4.32 -6.48 21.03
N SER A 7 3.68 -5.32 21.17
CA SER A 7 3.84 -4.18 20.25
C SER A 7 5.29 -3.71 20.09
N PHE A 8 6.11 -3.79 21.14
CA PHE A 8 7.52 -3.43 21.05
C PHE A 8 8.35 -4.48 20.29
N ALA A 9 8.06 -5.76 20.46
CA ALA A 9 8.70 -6.83 19.70
C ALA A 9 8.33 -6.73 18.21
N ILE A 10 7.06 -6.50 17.91
CA ILE A 10 6.56 -6.28 16.54
C ILE A 10 7.23 -5.06 15.89
N LEU A 11 7.31 -3.92 16.61
CA LEU A 11 8.03 -2.74 16.10
C LEU A 11 9.50 -3.04 15.81
N LYS A 12 10.18 -3.79 16.68
CA LYS A 12 11.58 -4.19 16.43
C LYS A 12 11.72 -5.01 15.16
N LEU A 13 10.87 -6.00 14.95
CA LEU A 13 10.88 -6.82 13.73
C LEU A 13 10.55 -5.98 12.49
N CYS A 14 9.59 -5.07 12.58
CA CYS A 14 9.29 -4.13 11.50
C CYS A 14 10.53 -3.32 11.10
N LEU A 15 11.20 -2.69 12.07
CA LEU A 15 12.37 -1.87 11.79
C LEU A 15 13.58 -2.71 11.37
N GLN A 16 13.78 -3.89 11.95
CA GLN A 16 14.84 -4.80 11.54
C GLN A 16 14.66 -5.25 10.10
N SER A 17 13.46 -5.71 9.71
CA SER A 17 13.17 -6.13 8.34
C SER A 17 13.29 -4.96 7.35
N LEU A 18 12.81 -3.77 7.73
CA LEU A 18 12.96 -2.56 6.91
C LEU A 18 14.44 -2.24 6.66
N LEU A 19 15.23 -2.13 7.73
CA LEU A 19 16.66 -1.78 7.65
C LEU A 19 17.48 -2.80 6.86
N SER A 20 17.09 -4.08 6.88
CA SER A 20 17.76 -5.15 6.13
C SER A 20 17.40 -5.18 4.64
N THR A 21 16.32 -4.51 4.23
CA THR A 21 15.74 -4.67 2.88
C THR A 21 15.62 -3.36 2.08
N VAL A 22 16.09 -2.24 2.61
CA VAL A 22 16.11 -0.96 1.90
C VAL A 22 17.45 -0.71 1.21
N HIS A 23 17.41 0.00 0.08
CA HIS A 23 18.64 0.46 -0.58
C HIS A 23 19.24 1.70 0.11
N THR A 24 20.52 1.96 -0.15
CA THR A 24 21.33 3.00 0.50
C THR A 24 20.83 4.44 0.28
N LYS A 25 19.99 4.68 -0.73
CA LYS A 25 19.38 6.00 -1.01
C LYS A 25 18.05 6.19 -0.29
N THR A 26 17.66 5.31 0.63
CA THR A 26 16.41 5.42 1.37
C THR A 26 16.59 6.34 2.58
N TYR A 27 15.72 7.34 2.71
CA TYR A 27 15.62 8.20 3.88
C TYR A 27 14.48 7.69 4.78
N ILE A 28 14.79 7.33 6.01
CA ILE A 28 13.83 6.76 6.96
C ILE A 28 13.47 7.84 7.98
N SER A 29 12.19 8.25 7.99
CA SER A 29 11.59 9.14 8.99
C SER A 29 10.59 8.37 9.83
N ILE A 30 10.75 8.38 11.14
CA ILE A 30 9.84 7.73 12.09
C ILE A 30 9.11 8.77 12.91
N VAL A 31 7.77 8.70 12.90
CA VAL A 31 6.93 9.55 13.74
C VAL A 31 6.42 8.75 14.92
N ASN A 32 7.01 8.99 16.09
CA ASN A 32 6.51 8.46 17.35
C ASN A 32 5.27 9.25 17.80
N ASN A 33 4.13 8.61 17.71
CA ASN A 33 2.81 9.20 17.96
C ASN A 33 2.34 9.01 19.41
N GLY A 34 3.22 9.28 20.37
CA GLY A 34 2.93 9.21 21.80
C GLY A 34 3.10 7.83 22.42
N SER A 35 4.19 7.14 22.09
CA SER A 35 4.58 5.86 22.72
C SER A 35 5.26 6.05 24.07
N CYS A 36 5.40 4.96 24.84
CA CYS A 36 6.10 4.93 26.13
C CYS A 36 7.63 5.12 26.00
N ASP A 37 8.29 5.42 27.11
CA ASP A 37 9.71 5.77 27.17
C ASP A 37 10.62 4.70 26.57
N VAL A 38 10.33 3.41 26.77
CA VAL A 38 11.12 2.31 26.22
C VAL A 38 11.17 2.37 24.68
N ILE A 39 10.07 2.74 24.02
CA ILE A 39 10.02 2.93 22.58
C ILE A 39 10.74 4.21 22.18
N VAL A 40 10.57 5.29 22.94
CA VAL A 40 11.30 6.56 22.73
C VAL A 40 12.80 6.32 22.76
N ASP A 41 13.31 5.64 23.79
CA ASP A 41 14.73 5.35 23.94
C ASP A 41 15.27 4.48 22.80
N TYR A 42 14.50 3.47 22.39
CA TYR A 42 14.87 2.60 21.28
C TYR A 42 14.97 3.37 19.95
N LEU A 43 14.00 4.21 19.64
CA LEU A 43 14.02 5.03 18.42
C LEU A 43 15.16 6.05 18.43
N ASN A 44 15.43 6.68 19.60
CA ASN A 44 16.55 7.57 19.77
C ASN A 44 17.89 6.86 19.60
N SER A 45 18.03 5.60 20.05
CA SER A 45 19.22 4.82 19.82
C SER A 45 19.49 4.53 18.33
N LEU A 46 18.44 4.16 17.58
CA LEU A 46 18.56 3.93 16.14
C LEU A 46 18.96 5.22 15.38
N HIS A 47 18.45 6.36 15.81
CA HIS A 47 18.82 7.64 15.22
C HIS A 47 20.27 8.03 15.56
N LYS A 48 20.69 7.82 16.79
CA LYS A 48 22.07 8.07 17.25
C LYS A 48 23.09 7.20 16.52
N ASP A 49 22.69 5.98 16.17
CA ASP A 49 23.50 5.00 15.45
C ASP A 49 23.42 5.16 13.92
N ASP A 50 22.88 6.29 13.42
CA ASP A 50 22.69 6.63 12.00
C ASP A 50 21.90 5.58 11.17
N LYS A 51 21.15 4.69 11.84
CA LYS A 51 20.31 3.69 11.18
C LYS A 51 19.04 4.27 10.57
N ILE A 52 18.55 5.37 11.15
CA ILE A 52 17.40 6.14 10.65
C ILE A 52 17.76 7.62 10.65
N GLN A 53 17.26 8.37 9.67
CA GLN A 53 17.67 9.76 9.43
C GLN A 53 16.84 10.76 10.21
N GLU A 54 15.61 10.41 10.60
CA GLU A 54 14.72 11.34 11.32
C GLU A 54 13.83 10.60 12.32
N VAL A 55 13.69 11.19 13.51
CA VAL A 55 12.70 10.78 14.51
C VAL A 55 11.92 12.01 14.97
N ILE A 56 10.61 11.97 14.84
CA ILE A 56 9.70 13.03 15.28
C ILE A 56 8.89 12.52 16.46
N HIS A 57 9.15 13.01 17.66
CA HIS A 57 8.33 12.72 18.82
C HIS A 57 7.13 13.67 18.90
N THR A 58 5.93 13.14 19.07
CA THR A 58 4.70 13.93 19.26
C THR A 58 3.76 13.25 20.25
N THR A 59 2.81 14.00 20.77
CA THR A 59 1.67 13.42 21.49
C THR A 59 0.79 12.63 20.50
N ASN A 60 -0.12 11.79 20.97
CA ASN A 60 -1.05 11.08 20.10
C ASN A 60 -1.95 12.06 19.32
N VAL A 61 -1.53 12.40 18.10
CA VAL A 61 -2.25 13.26 17.16
C VAL A 61 -3.09 12.46 16.17
N GLY A 62 -3.04 11.11 16.24
CA GLY A 62 -3.68 10.17 15.32
C GLY A 62 -2.82 9.83 14.11
N LYS A 63 -3.09 8.63 13.49
CA LYS A 63 -2.29 8.03 12.40
C LYS A 63 -2.03 9.02 11.27
N LEU A 64 -3.07 9.62 10.71
CA LEU A 64 -2.93 10.47 9.51
C LEU A 64 -2.14 11.74 9.79
N ASN A 65 -2.33 12.37 10.96
CA ASN A 65 -1.57 13.55 11.33
C ASN A 65 -0.09 13.22 11.58
N ALA A 66 0.21 12.03 12.13
CA ALA A 66 1.57 11.54 12.24
C ALA A 66 2.21 11.34 10.86
N ILE A 67 1.52 10.68 9.92
CA ILE A 67 1.98 10.53 8.53
C ILE A 67 2.26 11.90 7.89
N LEU A 68 1.34 12.87 8.02
CA LEU A 68 1.51 14.22 7.46
C LEU A 68 2.72 14.95 8.06
N LYS A 69 3.04 14.73 9.34
CA LYS A 69 4.25 15.27 9.96
C LYS A 69 5.52 14.68 9.34
N GLY A 70 5.58 13.37 9.16
CA GLY A 70 6.75 12.69 8.58
C GLY A 70 6.98 13.01 7.11
N ILE A 71 5.92 13.35 6.36
CA ILE A 71 6.03 13.79 4.96
C ILE A 71 6.45 15.26 4.86
N SER A 72 6.10 16.08 5.84
CA SER A 72 6.29 17.54 5.80
C SER A 72 7.78 17.91 5.77
N GLY A 73 8.12 18.86 4.92
CA GLY A 73 9.50 19.36 4.80
C GLY A 73 10.37 18.59 3.80
N ASN A 74 9.93 17.44 3.35
CA ASN A 74 10.65 16.58 2.39
C ASN A 74 10.04 16.67 1.00
N ASN A 75 10.89 16.61 -0.03
CA ASN A 75 10.49 16.63 -1.45
C ASN A 75 11.07 15.42 -2.19
N PHE A 76 10.73 14.21 -1.72
CA PHE A 76 11.18 12.97 -2.36
C PHE A 76 10.31 12.63 -3.57
N PRO A 77 10.91 12.05 -4.64
CA PRO A 77 10.14 11.58 -5.81
C PRO A 77 9.16 10.46 -5.45
N LEU A 78 9.55 9.57 -4.53
CA LEU A 78 8.72 8.51 -3.97
C LEU A 78 8.71 8.59 -2.44
N ILE A 79 7.55 8.34 -1.85
CA ILE A 79 7.34 8.32 -0.40
C ILE A 79 6.60 7.03 -0.06
N THR A 80 7.22 6.16 0.74
CA THR A 80 6.55 4.99 1.30
C THR A 80 5.95 5.34 2.65
N VAL A 81 4.65 5.14 2.79
CA VAL A 81 3.94 5.20 4.06
C VAL A 81 3.74 3.78 4.56
N SER A 82 4.14 3.51 5.79
CA SER A 82 4.02 2.19 6.41
C SER A 82 3.47 2.27 7.83
N ASP A 83 2.68 1.29 8.21
CA ASP A 83 2.34 1.01 9.61
C ASP A 83 3.55 0.41 10.34
N SER A 84 3.54 0.40 11.65
CA SER A 84 4.66 -0.05 12.50
C SER A 84 4.68 -1.57 12.76
N ASP A 85 3.78 -2.30 12.13
CA ASP A 85 3.59 -3.75 12.22
C ASP A 85 3.72 -4.44 10.86
N VAL A 86 4.56 -3.89 10.00
CA VAL A 86 4.89 -4.44 8.67
C VAL A 86 6.21 -5.19 8.73
N LEU A 87 6.23 -6.41 8.23
CA LEU A 87 7.44 -7.19 7.99
C LEU A 87 7.78 -7.11 6.51
N PHE A 88 8.89 -6.46 6.19
CA PHE A 88 9.36 -6.26 4.82
C PHE A 88 10.18 -7.47 4.35
N LEU A 89 10.01 -7.86 3.09
CA LEU A 89 10.76 -8.92 2.44
C LEU A 89 11.76 -8.35 1.44
N ASN A 90 12.79 -9.12 1.11
CA ASN A 90 13.74 -8.77 0.06
C ASN A 90 13.02 -8.44 -1.26
N GLY A 91 13.46 -7.39 -1.96
CA GLY A 91 12.92 -6.98 -3.25
C GLY A 91 11.64 -6.15 -3.21
N TRP A 92 11.15 -5.75 -2.03
CA TRP A 92 9.89 -4.97 -1.96
C TRP A 92 9.98 -3.59 -2.63
N GLN A 93 11.16 -2.93 -2.57
CA GLN A 93 11.37 -1.65 -3.25
C GLN A 93 11.47 -1.84 -4.76
N GLU A 94 12.29 -2.78 -5.21
CA GLU A 94 12.50 -3.08 -6.63
C GLU A 94 11.20 -3.49 -7.31
N SER A 95 10.43 -4.36 -6.69
CA SER A 95 9.14 -4.79 -7.22
C SER A 95 8.14 -3.64 -7.30
N SER A 96 8.16 -2.72 -6.33
CA SER A 96 7.36 -1.50 -6.39
C SER A 96 7.84 -0.57 -7.51
N TYR A 97 9.15 -0.42 -7.71
CA TYR A 97 9.73 0.40 -8.77
C TYR A 97 9.45 -0.17 -10.16
N THR A 98 9.49 -1.49 -10.32
CA THR A 98 9.10 -2.18 -11.56
C THR A 98 7.65 -1.83 -11.94
N VAL A 99 6.74 -1.76 -10.96
CA VAL A 99 5.36 -1.33 -11.23
C VAL A 99 5.31 0.15 -11.65
N PHE A 100 6.07 1.05 -11.01
CA PHE A 100 6.11 2.46 -11.42
C PHE A 100 6.71 2.66 -12.81
N ASP A 101 7.70 1.86 -13.20
CA ASP A 101 8.34 1.91 -14.50
C ASP A 101 7.41 1.40 -15.60
N ALA A 102 6.84 0.20 -15.42
CA ALA A 102 5.94 -0.41 -16.38
C ALA A 102 4.59 0.33 -16.50
N PHE A 103 4.15 0.96 -15.42
CA PHE A 103 2.87 1.67 -15.36
C PHE A 103 3.09 3.14 -14.95
N PRO A 104 3.54 4.01 -15.88
CA PRO A 104 3.89 5.40 -15.54
C PRO A 104 2.76 6.17 -14.84
N LYS A 105 1.48 5.83 -15.06
CA LYS A 105 0.35 6.40 -14.31
C LYS A 105 0.15 5.85 -12.90
N ALA A 106 0.94 4.87 -12.45
CA ALA A 106 0.90 4.44 -11.05
C ALA A 106 1.24 5.64 -10.15
N GLY A 107 0.38 5.95 -9.21
CA GLY A 107 0.57 7.02 -8.22
C GLY A 107 0.66 6.49 -6.80
N ALA A 108 0.18 5.27 -6.58
CA ALA A 108 0.38 4.49 -5.37
C ALA A 108 0.59 3.03 -5.73
N VAL A 109 1.62 2.40 -5.14
CA VAL A 109 1.95 0.98 -5.33
C VAL A 109 2.11 0.32 -3.96
N CYS A 110 1.28 -0.68 -3.67
CA CYS A 110 1.41 -1.51 -2.48
C CYS A 110 2.27 -2.75 -2.82
N PRO A 111 3.31 -3.09 -2.04
CA PRO A 111 4.12 -4.28 -2.25
C PRO A 111 3.40 -5.59 -1.87
N THR A 112 2.10 -5.50 -1.54
CA THR A 112 1.24 -6.61 -1.18
C THR A 112 -0.06 -6.55 -1.95
N PRO A 113 -0.37 -7.53 -2.83
CA PRO A 113 -1.60 -7.54 -3.60
C PRO A 113 -2.82 -7.82 -2.74
N SER A 114 -3.98 -7.26 -3.15
CA SER A 114 -5.25 -7.59 -2.52
C SER A 114 -6.36 -7.73 -3.54
N SER A 115 -6.97 -8.90 -3.61
CA SER A 115 -8.13 -9.18 -4.46
C SER A 115 -9.35 -8.33 -4.10
N ARG A 116 -9.39 -7.74 -2.91
CA ARG A 116 -10.50 -6.89 -2.43
C ARG A 116 -10.35 -5.41 -2.79
N SER A 117 -9.14 -4.95 -3.09
CA SER A 117 -8.85 -3.53 -3.34
C SER A 117 -9.41 -3.01 -4.67
N LEU A 118 -9.92 -3.89 -5.53
CA LEU A 118 -10.40 -3.58 -6.88
C LEU A 118 -11.53 -2.54 -6.95
N ARG A 119 -12.24 -2.26 -5.84
CA ARG A 119 -13.32 -1.26 -5.81
C ARG A 119 -12.94 0.05 -5.13
N THR A 120 -11.75 0.13 -4.56
CA THR A 120 -11.33 1.26 -3.74
C THR A 120 -10.55 2.27 -4.57
N TYR A 121 -11.22 3.33 -5.02
CA TYR A 121 -10.62 4.41 -5.84
C TYR A 121 -9.89 3.91 -7.10
N THR A 122 -10.52 2.98 -7.85
CA THR A 122 -9.93 2.31 -9.03
C THR A 122 -10.69 2.60 -10.32
N ALA A 123 -11.74 3.39 -10.29
CA ALA A 123 -12.61 3.64 -11.45
C ALA A 123 -11.86 4.25 -12.64
N ASN A 124 -10.83 5.08 -12.40
CA ASN A 124 -9.99 5.64 -13.46
C ASN A 124 -9.15 4.58 -14.18
N VAL A 125 -8.72 3.52 -13.48
CA VAL A 125 -8.07 2.36 -14.11
C VAL A 125 -9.05 1.67 -15.05
N TYR A 126 -10.29 1.45 -14.60
CA TYR A 126 -11.33 0.85 -15.44
C TYR A 126 -11.69 1.70 -16.65
N TRP A 127 -11.79 3.02 -16.49
CA TRP A 127 -11.98 3.92 -17.61
C TRP A 127 -10.88 3.79 -18.67
N ASP A 128 -9.62 3.83 -18.23
CA ASP A 128 -8.48 3.82 -19.15
C ASP A 128 -8.30 2.47 -19.86
N PHE A 129 -8.75 1.36 -19.26
CA PHE A 129 -8.60 -0.01 -19.78
C PHE A 129 -9.93 -0.72 -20.11
N PHE A 130 -11.09 -0.01 -20.13
CA PHE A 130 -12.39 -0.66 -20.25
C PHE A 130 -12.48 -1.63 -21.44
N PHE A 131 -12.10 -1.17 -22.62
CA PHE A 131 -12.14 -1.94 -23.86
C PHE A 131 -10.80 -2.67 -24.16
N SER A 132 -9.83 -2.53 -23.29
CA SER A 132 -8.50 -3.12 -23.49
C SER A 132 -8.44 -4.56 -22.99
N ASN A 133 -7.71 -5.43 -23.71
CA ASN A 133 -7.34 -6.76 -23.23
C ASN A 133 -6.20 -6.74 -22.21
N LYS A 134 -5.63 -5.55 -21.93
CA LYS A 134 -4.57 -5.38 -20.93
C LYS A 134 -5.09 -5.50 -19.49
N ILE A 135 -6.41 -5.41 -19.26
CA ILE A 135 -7.02 -5.65 -17.94
C ILE A 135 -7.80 -6.97 -17.96
N LYS A 136 -7.39 -7.91 -17.12
CA LYS A 136 -8.01 -9.24 -17.01
C LYS A 136 -7.76 -9.89 -15.66
N PHE A 137 -8.53 -10.90 -15.33
CA PHE A 137 -8.25 -11.74 -14.16
C PHE A 137 -7.08 -12.69 -14.43
N THR A 138 -6.15 -12.76 -13.51
CA THR A 138 -5.02 -13.72 -13.49
C THR A 138 -5.02 -14.49 -12.18
N SER A 139 -4.34 -15.64 -12.16
CA SER A 139 -4.18 -16.42 -10.93
C SER A 139 -3.41 -15.62 -9.88
N VAL A 140 -3.83 -15.76 -8.62
CA VAL A 140 -3.11 -15.27 -7.46
C VAL A 140 -1.77 -16.01 -7.37
N VAL A 141 -0.67 -15.28 -7.23
CA VAL A 141 0.68 -15.87 -7.15
C VAL A 141 0.88 -16.52 -5.77
N ASN A 142 0.53 -15.80 -4.71
CA ASN A 142 0.71 -16.27 -3.32
C ASN A 142 -0.63 -16.19 -2.55
N PRO A 143 -1.49 -17.24 -2.64
CA PRO A 143 -2.76 -17.24 -1.93
C PRO A 143 -2.58 -17.34 -0.40
N ASP A 144 -1.48 -17.92 0.08
CA ASP A 144 -1.25 -18.05 1.51
C ASP A 144 -0.89 -16.71 2.15
N ALA A 145 -0.16 -15.84 1.45
CA ALA A 145 0.06 -14.47 1.91
C ALA A 145 -1.26 -13.68 2.08
N LEU A 146 -2.23 -13.89 1.17
CA LEU A 146 -3.57 -13.30 1.34
C LEU A 146 -4.29 -13.84 2.59
N LYS A 147 -4.18 -15.15 2.87
CA LYS A 147 -4.76 -15.74 4.10
C LYS A 147 -4.08 -15.18 5.35
N MET A 148 -2.74 -15.08 5.35
CA MET A 148 -1.98 -14.50 6.47
C MET A 148 -2.42 -13.07 6.76
N PHE A 149 -2.66 -12.24 5.73
CA PHE A 149 -3.24 -10.93 5.94
C PHE A 149 -4.62 -11.01 6.62
N GLY A 150 -5.48 -11.94 6.19
CA GLY A 150 -6.78 -12.17 6.84
C GLY A 150 -6.64 -12.54 8.33
N PHE A 151 -5.70 -13.42 8.68
CA PHE A 151 -5.42 -13.79 10.06
C PHE A 151 -4.88 -12.61 10.87
N SER A 152 -3.95 -11.83 10.34
CA SER A 152 -3.33 -10.69 11.04
C SER A 152 -4.33 -9.58 11.41
N VAL A 153 -5.43 -9.45 10.65
CA VAL A 153 -6.53 -8.53 10.98
C VAL A 153 -7.68 -9.21 11.74
N GLY A 154 -7.44 -10.40 12.27
CA GLY A 154 -8.43 -11.15 13.08
C GLY A 154 -9.62 -11.69 12.29
N ASN A 155 -9.52 -11.86 10.98
CA ASN A 155 -10.59 -12.35 10.11
C ASN A 155 -10.11 -13.43 9.13
N ALA A 156 -10.11 -14.68 9.55
CA ALA A 156 -9.73 -15.81 8.70
C ALA A 156 -10.57 -15.94 7.40
N ALA A 157 -11.80 -15.41 7.40
CA ALA A 157 -12.68 -15.38 6.23
C ALA A 157 -12.60 -14.07 5.44
N PHE A 158 -11.52 -13.29 5.61
CA PHE A 158 -11.34 -12.01 4.93
C PHE A 158 -11.42 -12.14 3.41
N TYR A 159 -10.79 -13.15 2.84
CA TYR A 159 -10.89 -13.50 1.44
C TYR A 159 -11.75 -14.75 1.22
N ASN A 160 -12.63 -14.72 0.23
CA ASN A 160 -13.36 -15.91 -0.20
C ASN A 160 -12.56 -16.68 -1.27
N GLU A 161 -13.02 -17.91 -1.61
CA GLU A 161 -12.37 -18.81 -2.55
C GLU A 161 -12.08 -18.17 -3.93
N ALA A 162 -12.99 -17.38 -4.47
CA ALA A 162 -12.78 -16.72 -5.76
C ALA A 162 -11.67 -15.66 -5.68
N GLN A 163 -11.59 -14.95 -4.55
CA GLN A 163 -10.58 -13.92 -4.28
C GLN A 163 -9.19 -14.51 -3.99
N LEU A 164 -9.13 -15.73 -3.43
CA LEU A 164 -7.89 -16.48 -3.22
C LEU A 164 -7.34 -17.09 -4.54
N LYS A 165 -8.20 -17.33 -5.52
CA LYS A 165 -7.79 -17.94 -6.79
C LYS A 165 -7.37 -16.93 -7.86
N LYS A 166 -8.01 -15.76 -7.91
CA LYS A 166 -7.81 -14.77 -8.97
C LYS A 166 -7.83 -13.37 -8.40
N TYR A 167 -7.09 -12.46 -9.01
CA TYR A 167 -7.19 -11.01 -8.82
C TYR A 167 -7.23 -10.29 -10.18
N LEU A 168 -7.81 -9.10 -10.19
CA LEU A 168 -7.86 -8.28 -11.40
C LEU A 168 -6.51 -7.58 -11.59
N THR A 169 -5.90 -7.77 -12.77
CA THR A 169 -4.59 -7.22 -13.10
C THR A 169 -4.62 -6.35 -14.34
N VAL A 170 -3.71 -5.39 -14.39
CA VAL A 170 -3.32 -4.69 -15.61
C VAL A 170 -1.97 -5.25 -16.09
N LEU A 171 -1.82 -5.35 -17.43
CA LEU A 171 -0.62 -5.86 -18.09
C LEU A 171 -0.08 -4.81 -19.05
N GLN A 172 1.21 -4.56 -18.99
CA GLN A 172 1.90 -3.66 -19.91
C GLN A 172 3.36 -4.09 -20.04
N ASP A 173 3.85 -4.19 -21.28
CA ASP A 173 5.25 -4.47 -21.63
C ASP A 173 5.84 -5.72 -20.93
N GLY A 174 5.01 -6.75 -20.76
CA GLY A 174 5.38 -7.99 -20.07
C GLY A 174 5.14 -7.97 -18.56
N GLU A 175 5.00 -6.80 -17.97
CA GLU A 175 4.79 -6.64 -16.53
C GLU A 175 3.31 -6.71 -16.14
N LYS A 176 3.08 -7.10 -14.89
CA LYS A 176 1.76 -7.32 -14.33
C LYS A 176 1.63 -6.62 -12.97
N ALA A 177 0.57 -5.82 -12.81
CA ALA A 177 0.22 -5.22 -11.53
C ALA A 177 -1.25 -5.51 -11.16
N VAL A 178 -1.52 -5.68 -9.87
CA VAL A 178 -2.89 -5.88 -9.35
C VAL A 178 -3.59 -4.54 -9.20
N VAL A 179 -4.88 -4.48 -9.56
CA VAL A 179 -5.68 -3.26 -9.47
C VAL A 179 -6.08 -2.96 -8.03
N GLY A 180 -5.67 -1.81 -7.55
CA GLY A 180 -5.89 -1.32 -6.18
C GLY A 180 -4.63 -1.40 -5.33
N ALA A 181 -4.60 -0.65 -4.23
CA ALA A 181 -3.53 -0.62 -3.25
C ALA A 181 -4.09 -0.65 -1.83
N GLY A 182 -3.41 -1.33 -0.92
CA GLY A 182 -3.67 -1.31 0.52
C GLY A 182 -3.14 -0.03 1.19
N HIS A 183 -3.33 0.08 2.51
CA HIS A 183 -2.90 1.25 3.30
C HIS A 183 -1.88 0.93 4.38
N PHE A 184 -1.69 -0.34 4.76
CA PHE A 184 -0.74 -0.69 5.81
C PHE A 184 0.73 -0.49 5.35
N VAL A 185 0.99 -0.62 4.04
CA VAL A 185 2.22 -0.18 3.39
C VAL A 185 1.93 0.18 1.93
N ALA A 186 2.36 1.36 1.49
CA ALA A 186 2.27 1.74 0.08
C ALA A 186 3.28 2.84 -0.26
N THR A 187 3.88 2.74 -1.44
CA THR A 187 4.76 3.75 -2.01
C THR A 187 3.97 4.67 -2.92
N TYR A 188 4.08 5.95 -2.71
CA TYR A 188 3.37 7.01 -3.45
C TYR A 188 4.35 7.84 -4.26
N ARG A 189 3.90 8.38 -5.40
CA ARG A 189 4.58 9.53 -6.01
C ARG A 189 4.56 10.71 -5.04
N GLY A 190 5.70 11.30 -4.75
CA GLY A 190 5.81 12.43 -3.82
C GLY A 190 4.92 13.61 -4.21
N GLU A 191 4.74 13.85 -5.50
CA GLU A 191 3.84 14.87 -6.00
C GLU A 191 2.37 14.70 -5.59
N VAL A 192 1.94 13.49 -5.17
CA VAL A 192 0.59 13.24 -4.63
C VAL A 192 0.33 14.07 -3.39
N PHE A 193 1.36 14.29 -2.59
CA PHE A 193 1.29 15.06 -1.35
C PHE A 193 1.59 16.56 -1.52
N ASN A 194 1.82 17.05 -2.74
CA ASN A 194 2.19 18.44 -2.98
C ASN A 194 1.31 19.11 -4.07
N PRO A 195 0.57 20.18 -3.79
CA PRO A 195 0.18 20.66 -2.46
C PRO A 195 -0.91 19.76 -1.84
N LEU A 196 -0.85 19.50 -0.55
CA LEU A 196 -1.96 18.90 0.18
C LEU A 196 -3.05 19.96 0.39
N GLU A 197 -4.27 19.69 -0.10
CA GLU A 197 -5.42 20.56 0.12
C GLU A 197 -5.80 20.64 1.61
N ASN A 198 -5.64 19.53 2.33
CA ASN A 198 -5.87 19.42 3.76
C ASN A 198 -4.56 19.05 4.46
N ARG A 199 -4.10 19.89 5.38
CA ARG A 199 -2.87 19.66 6.16
C ARG A 199 -3.13 19.05 7.54
N PHE A 200 -4.39 18.72 7.84
CA PHE A 200 -4.81 18.21 9.13
C PHE A 200 -6.01 17.28 9.00
N ALA A 201 -5.88 16.06 9.55
CA ALA A 201 -6.98 15.12 9.68
C ALA A 201 -7.78 15.42 10.96
N LYS A 202 -9.08 15.66 10.83
CA LYS A 202 -9.99 15.99 11.92
C LYS A 202 -10.12 14.84 12.94
N TYR A 203 -10.07 13.60 12.44
CA TYR A 203 -10.28 12.40 13.27
C TYR A 203 -8.93 11.70 13.52
N LYS A 204 -8.71 11.28 14.78
CA LYS A 204 -7.51 10.51 15.16
C LYS A 204 -7.51 9.10 14.56
N MET A 205 -8.70 8.50 14.45
CA MET A 205 -8.95 7.19 13.82
C MET A 205 -10.34 7.17 13.19
N GLY A 206 -10.52 6.35 12.15
CA GLY A 206 -11.82 6.12 11.52
C GLY A 206 -12.28 7.22 10.56
N GLY A 207 -13.55 7.22 10.23
CA GLY A 207 -14.09 8.03 9.12
C GLY A 207 -13.54 7.54 7.78
N ASN A 208 -13.46 8.44 6.79
CA ASN A 208 -12.80 8.17 5.50
C ASN A 208 -11.39 8.77 5.44
N SER A 209 -10.69 8.89 6.59
CA SER A 209 -9.44 9.66 6.69
C SER A 209 -8.35 9.12 5.75
N GLU A 210 -8.15 7.80 5.68
CA GLU A 210 -7.17 7.20 4.74
C GLU A 210 -7.57 7.50 3.28
N GLY A 211 -8.86 7.35 2.95
CA GLY A 211 -9.38 7.73 1.64
C GLY A 211 -9.09 9.19 1.29
N ASP A 212 -9.33 10.11 2.22
CA ASP A 212 -9.21 11.55 1.98
C ASP A 212 -7.75 12.00 1.80
N PHE A 213 -6.79 11.39 2.52
CA PHE A 213 -5.40 11.81 2.55
C PHE A 213 -4.47 10.94 1.70
N LEU A 214 -4.77 9.66 1.49
CA LEU A 214 -3.90 8.71 0.80
C LEU A 214 -4.45 8.29 -0.58
N ASP A 215 -5.78 8.19 -0.76
CA ASP A 215 -6.38 7.69 -2.00
C ASP A 215 -6.85 8.79 -2.94
N ILE A 216 -7.66 9.72 -2.42
CA ILE A 216 -8.24 10.80 -3.20
C ILE A 216 -7.17 11.69 -3.83
N PRO A 217 -6.06 12.06 -3.16
CA PRO A 217 -4.98 12.83 -3.80
C PRO A 217 -4.38 12.11 -5.01
N VAL A 218 -4.22 10.78 -4.97
CA VAL A 218 -3.74 9.97 -6.09
C VAL A 218 -4.68 10.10 -7.29
N VAL A 219 -5.96 9.82 -7.09
CA VAL A 219 -6.93 9.82 -8.20
C VAL A 219 -7.32 11.21 -8.68
N LYS A 220 -7.20 12.25 -7.84
CA LYS A 220 -7.36 13.66 -8.25
C LYS A 220 -6.32 14.09 -9.27
N LYS A 221 -5.10 13.59 -9.15
CA LYS A 221 -4.03 13.81 -10.14
C LYS A 221 -4.16 12.91 -11.38
N GLY A 222 -5.14 12.00 -11.38
CA GLY A 222 -5.41 11.05 -12.47
C GLY A 222 -4.52 9.81 -12.44
N PHE A 223 -3.81 9.59 -11.35
CA PHE A 223 -2.96 8.44 -11.15
C PHE A 223 -3.74 7.21 -10.73
N TRP A 224 -3.17 6.03 -10.99
CA TRP A 224 -3.71 4.73 -10.62
C TRP A 224 -3.19 4.27 -9.26
N ARG A 225 -4.00 3.47 -8.59
CA ARG A 225 -3.62 2.73 -7.40
C ARG A 225 -3.46 1.27 -7.81
N LEU A 226 -2.26 0.75 -7.66
CA LEU A 226 -1.85 -0.59 -8.07
C LEU A 226 -1.13 -1.30 -6.93
N SER A 227 -0.91 -2.60 -7.08
CA SER A 227 -0.04 -3.40 -6.21
C SER A 227 0.85 -4.29 -7.05
N THR A 228 1.94 -4.75 -6.47
CA THR A 228 2.76 -5.83 -7.03
C THR A 228 1.93 -7.08 -7.30
N ALA A 229 2.38 -7.95 -8.18
CA ALA A 229 1.67 -9.21 -8.47
C ALA A 229 1.94 -10.27 -7.39
N ASP A 230 3.11 -10.26 -6.78
CA ASP A 230 3.48 -11.13 -5.68
C ASP A 230 3.57 -10.34 -4.37
N ASN A 231 3.72 -11.05 -3.24
CA ASN A 231 3.76 -10.49 -1.90
C ASN A 231 5.19 -10.22 -1.45
N TYR A 232 5.49 -8.98 -1.09
CA TYR A 232 6.81 -8.54 -0.62
C TYR A 232 6.77 -7.88 0.77
N ALA A 233 5.63 -7.96 1.45
CA ALA A 233 5.51 -7.55 2.85
C ALA A 233 4.36 -8.29 3.53
N PHE A 234 4.45 -8.50 4.84
CA PHE A 234 3.38 -9.05 5.67
C PHE A 234 2.91 -8.00 6.68
N HIS A 235 1.63 -7.98 6.93
CA HIS A 235 1.07 -7.29 8.09
C HIS A 235 1.13 -8.26 9.27
N MET A 236 1.88 -7.93 10.31
CA MET A 236 2.12 -8.82 11.45
C MET A 236 0.96 -8.85 12.45
N GLY A 237 0.19 -7.76 12.53
CA GLY A 237 -0.82 -7.59 13.58
C GLY A 237 -0.19 -7.32 14.95
N ASN A 238 -0.84 -7.75 16.03
CA ASN A 238 -0.48 -7.35 17.39
C ASN A 238 0.07 -8.49 18.26
N VAL A 239 0.20 -9.69 17.73
CA VAL A 239 0.69 -10.89 18.45
C VAL A 239 1.96 -11.37 17.78
N LEU A 240 3.01 -11.55 18.56
CA LEU A 240 4.27 -12.11 18.07
C LEU A 240 4.10 -13.61 17.81
N GLU A 241 4.47 -14.06 16.62
CA GLU A 241 4.43 -15.46 16.18
C GLU A 241 5.80 -15.90 15.66
N ASP A 242 6.15 -17.18 15.82
CA ASP A 242 7.48 -17.73 15.49
C ASP A 242 7.87 -17.51 14.03
N TRP A 243 6.91 -17.61 13.08
CA TRP A 243 7.17 -17.39 11.66
C TRP A 243 7.73 -15.98 11.34
N MET A 244 7.41 -14.97 12.17
CA MET A 244 7.93 -13.61 12.01
C MET A 244 9.42 -13.55 12.30
N LEU A 245 9.85 -14.25 13.36
CA LEU A 245 11.26 -14.35 13.74
C LEU A 245 12.06 -15.15 12.70
N GLU A 246 11.50 -16.28 12.26
CA GLU A 246 12.10 -17.12 11.21
C GLU A 246 12.28 -16.30 9.93
N THR A 247 11.22 -15.62 9.44
CA THR A 247 11.28 -14.78 8.23
C THR A 247 12.35 -13.70 8.35
N VAL A 248 12.43 -12.98 9.49
CA VAL A 248 13.44 -11.94 9.67
C VAL A 248 14.84 -12.50 9.69
N SER A 249 15.05 -13.72 10.24
CA SER A 249 16.36 -14.37 10.26
C SER A 249 16.86 -14.81 8.88
N GLU A 250 15.93 -15.01 7.94
CA GLU A 250 16.20 -15.39 6.54
C GLU A 250 16.44 -14.18 5.62
N LEU A 251 16.22 -12.96 6.11
CA LEU A 251 16.46 -11.77 5.29
C LEU A 251 17.95 -11.58 5.05
N GLU A 252 18.32 -11.61 3.80
CA GLU A 252 19.66 -11.30 3.35
C GLU A 252 19.82 -9.78 3.26
N GLY A 253 20.67 -9.21 4.15
CA GLY A 253 21.11 -7.83 3.98
C GLY A 253 22.01 -7.75 2.74
N TYR A 254 21.59 -7.05 1.70
CA TYR A 254 22.40 -6.82 0.52
C TYR A 254 22.37 -5.35 0.10
N ASP A 255 23.50 -4.90 -0.42
CA ASP A 255 23.63 -3.55 -0.95
C ASP A 255 22.83 -3.42 -2.24
N ILE A 256 21.59 -2.95 -2.10
CA ILE A 256 20.73 -2.68 -3.24
C ILE A 256 21.17 -1.35 -3.85
N ILE A 257 21.69 -1.39 -5.07
CA ILE A 257 21.94 -0.18 -5.85
C ILE A 257 20.73 0.08 -6.75
N SER A 258 19.90 1.02 -6.35
CA SER A 258 18.78 1.44 -7.20
C SER A 258 19.21 2.54 -8.17
N ASN A 259 19.07 2.28 -9.47
CA ASN A 259 19.19 3.26 -10.54
C ASN A 259 17.82 3.74 -11.04
N PHE A 260 16.75 3.39 -10.34
CA PHE A 260 15.39 3.76 -10.70
C PHE A 260 15.22 5.29 -10.76
N GLN A 261 14.61 5.76 -11.85
CA GLN A 261 14.23 7.15 -12.04
C GLN A 261 12.74 7.23 -12.38
N LEU A 262 11.99 7.88 -11.51
CA LEU A 262 10.56 8.06 -11.71
C LEU A 262 10.27 8.91 -12.94
N GLN A 263 9.54 8.34 -13.91
CA GLN A 263 9.14 9.06 -15.11
C GLN A 263 8.17 10.20 -14.77
N PRO A 264 8.44 11.44 -15.18
CA PRO A 264 7.52 12.55 -14.96
C PRO A 264 6.24 12.36 -15.77
N ILE A 265 5.10 12.62 -15.15
CA ILE A 265 3.79 12.55 -15.82
C ILE A 265 2.98 13.80 -15.50
N GLN A 266 2.33 14.35 -16.53
CA GLN A 266 1.41 15.46 -16.33
C GLN A 266 0.15 15.00 -15.59
N PRO A 267 -0.22 15.66 -14.48
CA PRO A 267 -1.47 15.38 -13.78
C PRO A 267 -2.68 15.61 -14.68
N SER A 268 -3.72 14.81 -14.50
CA SER A 268 -4.99 14.98 -15.22
C SER A 268 -5.71 16.27 -14.81
N SER A 269 -6.49 16.81 -15.75
CA SER A 269 -7.33 17.97 -15.45
C SER A 269 -8.42 17.67 -14.42
N LYS A 270 -8.92 18.70 -13.73
CA LYS A 270 -10.05 18.56 -12.79
C LYS A 270 -11.30 17.96 -13.46
N LEU A 271 -11.53 18.28 -14.74
CA LEU A 271 -12.63 17.73 -15.52
C LEU A 271 -12.46 16.22 -15.76
N ALA A 272 -11.24 15.79 -16.11
CA ALA A 272 -10.93 14.36 -16.30
C ALA A 272 -11.11 13.58 -14.99
N TYR A 273 -10.67 14.12 -13.86
CA TYR A 273 -10.94 13.55 -12.54
C TYR A 273 -12.44 13.42 -12.27
N PHE A 274 -13.21 14.47 -12.50
CA PHE A 274 -14.66 14.45 -12.28
C PHE A 274 -15.34 13.37 -13.12
N ILE A 275 -15.01 13.27 -14.41
CA ILE A 275 -15.60 12.28 -15.31
C ILE A 275 -15.18 10.86 -14.92
N LYS A 276 -13.89 10.59 -14.80
CA LYS A 276 -13.34 9.23 -14.61
C LYS A 276 -13.53 8.71 -13.18
N SER A 277 -13.28 9.54 -12.18
CA SER A 277 -13.19 9.09 -10.79
C SER A 277 -14.42 9.45 -9.95
N ARG A 278 -15.34 10.26 -10.46
CA ARG A 278 -16.60 10.63 -9.76
C ARG A 278 -17.82 10.13 -10.51
N LEU A 279 -18.02 10.57 -11.75
CA LEU A 279 -19.21 10.22 -12.52
C LEU A 279 -19.19 8.75 -12.94
N PHE A 280 -18.14 8.34 -13.65
CA PHE A 280 -17.99 6.94 -14.09
C PHE A 280 -17.88 5.97 -12.90
N ALA A 281 -17.26 6.38 -11.79
CA ALA A 281 -17.19 5.56 -10.59
C ALA A 281 -18.58 5.19 -10.04
N LYS A 282 -19.54 6.13 -10.03
CA LYS A 282 -20.92 5.83 -9.60
C LYS A 282 -21.57 4.76 -10.47
N LEU A 283 -21.24 4.72 -11.75
CA LEU A 283 -21.75 3.74 -12.68
C LEU A 283 -21.04 2.40 -12.50
N ILE A 284 -19.71 2.38 -12.69
CA ILE A 284 -18.95 1.10 -12.77
C ILE A 284 -18.90 0.37 -11.43
N LEU A 285 -18.88 1.09 -10.30
CA LEU A 285 -18.84 0.49 -8.96
C LEU A 285 -20.20 0.05 -8.41
N ASP A 286 -21.31 0.31 -9.16
CA ASP A 286 -22.58 -0.32 -8.84
C ASP A 286 -22.45 -1.85 -8.86
N LYS A 287 -23.01 -2.53 -7.87
CA LYS A 287 -22.84 -3.98 -7.71
C LYS A 287 -23.26 -4.80 -8.93
N LYS A 288 -24.35 -4.38 -9.64
CA LYS A 288 -24.84 -5.11 -10.83
C LYS A 288 -23.90 -4.89 -12.01
N ILE A 289 -23.58 -3.63 -12.28
CA ILE A 289 -22.71 -3.25 -13.39
C ILE A 289 -21.31 -3.85 -13.20
N MET A 290 -20.77 -3.75 -11.98
CA MET A 290 -19.48 -4.36 -11.66
C MET A 290 -19.48 -5.87 -11.92
N ARG A 291 -20.51 -6.61 -11.56
CA ARG A 291 -20.58 -8.06 -11.87
C ARG A 291 -20.55 -8.34 -13.38
N TYR A 292 -21.19 -7.53 -14.20
CA TYR A 292 -21.08 -7.65 -15.65
C TYR A 292 -19.69 -7.35 -16.16
N PHE A 293 -19.07 -6.28 -15.65
CA PHE A 293 -17.68 -5.94 -15.98
C PHE A 293 -16.69 -7.05 -15.58
N LEU A 294 -16.78 -7.61 -14.37
CA LEU A 294 -15.92 -8.69 -13.92
C LEU A 294 -16.07 -9.95 -14.79
N ARG A 295 -17.30 -10.26 -15.23
CA ARG A 295 -17.55 -11.35 -16.17
C ARG A 295 -16.93 -11.07 -17.54
N TYR A 296 -17.06 -9.85 -18.04
CA TYR A 296 -16.42 -9.41 -19.28
C TYR A 296 -14.89 -9.52 -19.20
N LYS A 297 -14.31 -9.38 -18.02
CA LYS A 297 -12.85 -9.50 -17.78
C LYS A 297 -12.39 -10.90 -17.37
N GLY A 298 -13.27 -11.91 -17.41
CA GLY A 298 -12.87 -13.34 -17.35
C GLY A 298 -13.35 -14.12 -16.14
N LEU A 299 -14.24 -13.57 -15.31
CA LEU A 299 -14.91 -14.36 -14.26
C LEU A 299 -16.17 -15.05 -14.75
N THR A 300 -16.46 -16.23 -14.23
CA THR A 300 -17.77 -16.86 -14.38
C THR A 300 -18.87 -16.05 -13.65
N LYS A 301 -20.13 -16.35 -13.94
CA LYS A 301 -21.28 -15.70 -13.26
C LYS A 301 -21.23 -15.90 -11.75
N GLN A 302 -20.86 -17.10 -11.30
CA GLN A 302 -20.75 -17.43 -9.89
C GLN A 302 -19.58 -16.72 -9.22
N GLU A 303 -18.37 -16.79 -9.79
CA GLU A 303 -17.19 -16.08 -9.28
C GLU A 303 -17.45 -14.57 -9.15
N ALA A 304 -18.05 -13.94 -10.17
CA ALA A 304 -18.37 -12.51 -10.13
C ALA A 304 -19.39 -12.16 -9.04
N LYS A 305 -20.33 -13.06 -8.71
CA LYS A 305 -21.27 -12.88 -7.60
C LYS A 305 -20.55 -12.99 -6.25
N GLU A 306 -19.65 -13.94 -6.10
CA GLU A 306 -18.86 -14.15 -4.87
C GLU A 306 -17.85 -13.01 -4.66
N TYR A 307 -17.25 -12.53 -5.73
CA TYR A 307 -16.23 -11.47 -5.70
C TYR A 307 -16.77 -10.13 -5.17
N ILE A 308 -18.09 -9.87 -5.32
CA ILE A 308 -18.77 -8.61 -4.96
C ILE A 308 -19.75 -8.82 -3.77
N LYS A 309 -19.60 -9.85 -3.02
CA LYS A 309 -20.33 -9.97 -1.73
C LYS A 309 -19.74 -8.99 -0.73
#